data_eb6a6fb614d29568eafe7cc9932b95df
#
_entry.id   eb6a6fb614d29568eafe7cc9932b95df
#
_cell.length_a   1.000
_cell.length_b   1.000
_cell.length_c   1.000
_cell.angle_alpha   90.00
_cell.angle_beta   90.00
_cell.angle_gamma   90.00
#
_symmetry.space_group_name_H-M   'P 1'
#
loop_
_entity.id
_entity.type
_entity.pdbx_description
1 polymer ?
#
loop_
_entity_poly.entity_id
_entity_poly.type
_entity_poly.pdbx_seq_one_letter_code
_entity_poly.pdbx_strand_id
1 'polypeptide(L)'
;MFKINGERKQLAGQLLDRCAVILKEQNIEYDSKVVAELIIKHFPDNRRVLNELQRYSVSGKIDSGILVNLSEVSMKELALHLKEKEFTKVRKWVVDNIDNDPTKIFRKIYDNLYTYLDPNTIPAAVIIIGEYQYKSAFVADQEINLLACLTEIMSQCQFK
;
A
#
# COMPACT_ATOMS: atom_id res chain seq x y z
N MET A 1 -25.03 -0.87 -20.40
CA MET A 1 -23.58 -0.90 -20.16
C MET A 1 -22.86 0.45 -20.44
N PHE A 2 -23.19 1.14 -21.51
CA PHE A 2 -22.55 2.41 -21.89
C PHE A 2 -22.87 3.61 -20.97
N LYS A 3 -24.07 3.67 -20.37
CA LYS A 3 -24.45 4.75 -19.43
C LYS A 3 -23.62 4.73 -18.14
N ILE A 4 -23.30 3.57 -17.60
CA ILE A 4 -22.54 3.41 -16.35
C ILE A 4 -21.13 3.99 -16.47
N ASN A 5 -20.48 3.85 -17.63
CA ASN A 5 -19.14 4.40 -17.85
C ASN A 5 -19.13 5.94 -17.96
N GLY A 6 -20.20 6.54 -18.53
CA GLY A 6 -20.33 7.99 -18.60
C GLY A 6 -20.57 8.62 -17.23
N GLU A 7 -21.49 8.06 -16.47
CA GLU A 7 -21.79 8.51 -15.10
C GLU A 7 -20.59 8.33 -14.17
N ARG A 8 -19.85 7.23 -14.31
CA ARG A 8 -18.63 6.95 -13.54
C ARG A 8 -17.54 7.99 -13.81
N LYS A 9 -17.33 8.39 -15.06
CA LYS A 9 -16.40 9.46 -15.44
C LYS A 9 -16.82 10.82 -14.88
N GLN A 10 -18.12 11.11 -14.93
CA GLN A 10 -18.66 12.36 -14.41
C GLN A 10 -18.51 12.45 -12.88
N LEU A 11 -18.80 11.38 -12.16
CA LEU A 11 -18.63 11.30 -10.72
C LEU A 11 -17.14 11.39 -10.31
N ALA A 12 -16.26 10.75 -11.05
CA ALA A 12 -14.81 10.87 -10.83
C ALA A 12 -14.30 12.29 -11.09
N GLY A 13 -14.84 12.99 -12.10
CA GLY A 13 -14.56 14.41 -12.37
C GLY A 13 -15.01 15.32 -11.22
N GLN A 14 -16.21 15.12 -10.69
CA GLN A 14 -16.72 15.87 -9.53
C GLN A 14 -15.85 15.62 -8.27
N LEU A 15 -15.39 14.40 -8.07
CA LEU A 15 -14.48 14.07 -6.97
C LEU A 15 -13.12 14.77 -7.15
N LEU A 16 -12.61 14.84 -8.38
CA LEU A 16 -11.37 15.55 -8.69
C LEU A 16 -11.50 17.05 -8.35
N ASP A 17 -12.59 17.70 -8.76
CA ASP A 17 -12.86 19.10 -8.47
C ASP A 17 -12.93 19.35 -6.96
N ARG A 18 -13.59 18.47 -6.22
CA ARG A 18 -13.69 18.56 -4.76
C ARG A 18 -12.34 18.37 -4.08
N CYS A 19 -11.54 17.42 -4.53
CA CYS A 19 -10.17 17.24 -4.04
C CYS A 19 -9.30 18.46 -4.30
N ALA A 20 -9.42 19.07 -5.48
CA ALA A 20 -8.70 20.29 -5.84
C ALA A 20 -9.04 21.48 -4.92
N VAL A 21 -10.31 21.65 -4.56
CA VAL A 21 -10.75 22.69 -3.60
C VAL A 21 -10.13 22.44 -2.23
N ILE A 22 -10.21 21.21 -1.71
CA ILE A 22 -9.66 20.84 -0.39
C ILE A 22 -8.15 21.08 -0.35
N LEU A 23 -7.41 20.67 -1.37
CA LEU A 23 -5.97 20.85 -1.44
C LEU A 23 -5.55 22.32 -1.49
N LYS A 24 -6.30 23.14 -2.21
CA LYS A 24 -6.10 24.61 -2.25
C LYS A 24 -6.38 25.26 -0.89
N GLU A 25 -7.46 24.89 -0.22
CA GLU A 25 -7.81 25.39 1.12
C GLU A 25 -6.72 25.05 2.16
N GLN A 26 -6.07 23.92 2.01
CA GLN A 26 -4.97 23.48 2.88
C GLN A 26 -3.58 24.00 2.44
N ASN A 27 -3.50 24.82 1.38
CA ASN A 27 -2.25 25.32 0.81
C ASN A 27 -1.24 24.22 0.43
N ILE A 28 -1.73 23.11 -0.11
CA ILE A 28 -0.90 21.99 -0.56
C ILE A 28 -0.69 22.12 -2.07
N GLU A 29 0.57 22.14 -2.50
CA GLU A 29 0.90 22.06 -3.93
C GLU A 29 0.60 20.64 -4.45
N TYR A 30 -0.09 20.56 -5.60
CA TYR A 30 -0.44 19.27 -6.19
C TYR A 30 -0.37 19.31 -7.72
N ASP A 31 -0.03 18.14 -8.31
CA ASP A 31 -0.18 17.89 -9.74
C ASP A 31 -1.55 17.27 -10.00
N SER A 32 -2.37 17.95 -10.81
CA SER A 32 -3.74 17.50 -11.14
C SER A 32 -3.76 16.11 -11.79
N LYS A 33 -2.73 15.75 -12.56
CA LYS A 33 -2.62 14.43 -13.18
C LYS A 33 -2.45 13.33 -12.14
N VAL A 34 -1.63 13.56 -11.12
CA VAL A 34 -1.38 12.63 -10.02
C VAL A 34 -2.63 12.40 -9.20
N VAL A 35 -3.37 13.47 -8.89
CA VAL A 35 -4.65 13.37 -8.17
C VAL A 35 -5.68 12.61 -9.02
N ALA A 36 -5.74 12.85 -10.32
CA ALA A 36 -6.63 12.13 -11.23
C ALA A 36 -6.31 10.63 -11.29
N GLU A 37 -5.03 10.25 -11.40
CA GLU A 37 -4.60 8.85 -11.39
C GLU A 37 -4.93 8.16 -10.06
N LEU A 38 -4.75 8.86 -8.94
CA LEU A 38 -5.11 8.35 -7.63
C LEU A 38 -6.62 8.08 -7.52
N ILE A 39 -7.44 8.99 -8.05
CA ILE A 39 -8.89 8.82 -8.09
C ILE A 39 -9.27 7.63 -8.96
N ILE A 40 -8.72 7.51 -10.17
CA ILE A 40 -9.00 6.40 -11.08
C ILE A 40 -8.64 5.05 -10.43
N LYS A 41 -7.53 5.00 -9.70
CA LYS A 41 -7.04 3.79 -9.03
C LYS A 41 -7.96 3.31 -7.90
N HIS A 42 -8.56 4.22 -7.15
CA HIS A 42 -9.34 3.90 -5.94
C HIS A 42 -10.84 4.10 -6.09
N PHE A 43 -11.31 4.74 -7.17
CA PHE A 43 -12.74 4.94 -7.39
C PHE A 43 -13.51 3.60 -7.45
N PRO A 44 -14.66 3.44 -6.79
CA PRO A 44 -15.51 4.47 -6.19
C PRO A 44 -15.27 4.77 -4.70
N ASP A 45 -14.17 4.29 -4.11
CA ASP A 45 -13.88 4.50 -2.69
C ASP A 45 -13.31 5.90 -2.43
N ASN A 46 -14.22 6.88 -2.29
CA ASN A 46 -13.87 8.28 -2.05
C ASN A 46 -13.12 8.47 -0.72
N ARG A 47 -13.44 7.69 0.30
CA ARG A 47 -12.78 7.77 1.60
C ARG A 47 -11.30 7.40 1.49
N ARG A 48 -11.02 6.37 0.72
CA ARG A 48 -9.64 5.93 0.46
C ARG A 48 -8.86 6.98 -0.32
N VAL A 49 -9.46 7.59 -1.34
CA VAL A 49 -8.84 8.70 -2.08
C VAL A 49 -8.43 9.84 -1.15
N LEU A 50 -9.34 10.27 -0.26
CA LEU A 50 -9.06 11.35 0.69
C LEU A 50 -7.98 10.98 1.72
N ASN A 51 -8.00 9.76 2.23
CA ASN A 51 -6.98 9.27 3.17
C ASN A 51 -5.59 9.22 2.50
N GLU A 52 -5.50 8.76 1.27
CA GLU A 52 -4.24 8.76 0.51
C GLU A 52 -3.75 10.18 0.23
N LEU A 53 -4.62 11.09 -0.17
CA LEU A 53 -4.26 12.50 -0.36
C LEU A 53 -3.77 13.14 0.95
N GLN A 54 -4.45 12.87 2.06
CA GLN A 54 -4.03 13.36 3.38
C GLN A 54 -2.65 12.80 3.77
N ARG A 55 -2.41 11.53 3.52
CA ARG A 55 -1.13 10.88 3.77
C ARG A 55 0.00 11.51 2.96
N TYR A 56 -0.24 11.81 1.68
CA TYR A 56 0.75 12.45 0.80
C TYR A 56 0.93 13.95 1.10
N SER A 57 -0.08 14.61 1.64
CA SER A 57 -0.01 16.02 2.00
C SER A 57 0.97 16.34 3.12
N VAL A 58 1.36 15.37 3.92
CA VAL A 58 2.35 15.52 5.00
C VAL A 58 3.71 15.99 4.48
N SER A 59 4.06 15.64 3.24
CA SER A 59 5.27 16.14 2.56
C SER A 59 5.14 17.57 2.00
N GLY A 60 3.95 18.16 2.05
CA GLY A 60 3.66 19.52 1.55
C GLY A 60 3.47 19.61 0.05
N LYS A 61 3.71 18.55 -0.71
CA LYS A 61 3.60 18.50 -2.16
C LYS A 61 3.17 17.13 -2.66
N ILE A 62 2.22 17.12 -3.58
CA ILE A 62 1.75 15.90 -4.26
C ILE A 62 2.22 15.95 -5.72
N ASP A 63 3.24 15.18 -6.06
CA ASP A 63 3.81 15.11 -7.41
C ASP A 63 3.88 13.67 -7.95
N SER A 64 4.22 13.52 -9.23
CA SER A 64 4.29 12.22 -9.91
C SER A 64 5.31 11.24 -9.31
N GLY A 65 6.33 11.74 -8.63
CA GLY A 65 7.32 10.91 -7.92
C GLY A 65 6.69 10.07 -6.80
N ILE A 66 5.59 10.54 -6.23
CA ILE A 66 4.89 9.87 -5.14
C ILE A 66 4.20 8.56 -5.60
N LEU A 67 3.61 8.53 -6.78
CA LEU A 67 2.90 7.34 -7.28
C LEU A 67 3.84 6.18 -7.63
N VAL A 68 5.03 6.50 -8.14
CA VAL A 68 6.02 5.50 -8.56
C VAL A 68 6.90 5.06 -7.40
N ASN A 69 7.37 6.00 -6.59
CA ASN A 69 8.40 5.75 -5.57
C ASN A 69 7.84 5.21 -4.24
N LEU A 70 6.59 5.53 -3.87
CA LEU A 70 6.07 5.13 -2.55
C LEU A 70 5.93 3.63 -2.38
N SER A 71 5.57 2.89 -3.43
CA SER A 71 5.48 1.43 -3.30
C SER A 71 6.84 0.77 -3.17
N GLU A 72 7.87 1.28 -3.86
CA GLU A 72 9.23 0.77 -3.78
C GLU A 72 9.94 1.22 -2.50
N VAL A 73 9.80 2.48 -2.11
CA VAL A 73 10.34 3.01 -0.85
C VAL A 73 9.72 2.29 0.34
N SER A 74 8.41 2.11 0.35
CA SER A 74 7.70 1.39 1.41
C SER A 74 8.17 -0.07 1.53
N MET A 75 8.42 -0.75 0.41
CA MET A 75 8.94 -2.13 0.44
C MET A 75 10.40 -2.19 0.91
N LYS A 76 11.23 -1.21 0.55
CA LYS A 76 12.61 -1.10 1.05
C LYS A 76 12.65 -0.86 2.56
N GLU A 77 11.80 0.03 3.06
CA GLU A 77 11.65 0.28 4.50
C GLU A 77 11.22 -0.99 5.24
N LEU A 78 10.21 -1.71 4.73
CA LEU A 78 9.79 -2.97 5.32
C LEU A 78 10.94 -3.99 5.36
N ALA A 79 11.66 -4.16 4.25
CA ALA A 79 12.78 -5.09 4.17
C ALA A 79 13.89 -4.75 5.18
N LEU A 80 14.19 -3.45 5.34
CA LEU A 80 15.16 -2.97 6.33
C LEU A 80 14.71 -3.30 7.75
N HIS A 81 13.46 -3.02 8.10
CA HIS A 81 12.91 -3.31 9.43
C HIS A 81 12.87 -4.81 9.74
N LEU A 82 12.59 -5.64 8.74
CA LEU A 82 12.64 -7.09 8.87
C LEU A 82 14.08 -7.59 9.07
N LYS A 83 15.04 -7.02 8.34
CA LYS A 83 16.48 -7.33 8.48
C LYS A 83 17.01 -6.95 9.86
N GLU A 84 16.63 -5.78 10.35
CA GLU A 84 17.03 -5.27 11.67
C GLU A 84 16.25 -5.92 12.83
N LYS A 85 15.24 -6.74 12.51
CA LYS A 85 14.33 -7.40 13.47
C LYS A 85 13.61 -6.41 14.39
N GLU A 86 13.27 -5.25 13.88
CA GLU A 86 12.58 -4.19 14.60
C GLU A 86 11.04 -4.37 14.55
N PHE A 87 10.51 -5.25 15.39
CA PHE A 87 9.10 -5.59 15.44
C PHE A 87 8.17 -4.36 15.50
N THR A 88 8.50 -3.36 16.31
CA THR A 88 7.68 -2.15 16.47
C THR A 88 7.52 -1.38 15.16
N LYS A 89 8.60 -1.29 14.37
CA LYS A 89 8.58 -0.62 13.07
C LYS A 89 7.82 -1.46 12.02
N VAL A 90 7.98 -2.78 12.06
CA VAL A 90 7.21 -3.70 11.21
C VAL A 90 5.71 -3.56 11.51
N ARG A 91 5.32 -3.53 12.78
CA ARG A 91 3.92 -3.31 13.17
C ARG A 91 3.39 -1.98 12.65
N LYS A 92 4.15 -0.91 12.80
CA LYS A 92 3.76 0.41 12.29
C LYS A 92 3.56 0.37 10.78
N TRP A 93 4.47 -0.26 10.04
CA TRP A 93 4.32 -0.42 8.59
C TRP A 93 3.03 -1.16 8.22
N VAL A 94 2.68 -2.23 8.96
CA VAL A 94 1.42 -2.98 8.75
C VAL A 94 0.21 -2.08 8.96
N VAL A 95 0.15 -1.34 10.07
CA VAL A 95 -0.94 -0.40 10.36
C VAL A 95 -1.09 0.64 9.24
N ASP A 96 0.01 1.19 8.76
CA ASP A 96 0.02 2.20 7.70
C ASP A 96 -0.43 1.65 6.33
N ASN A 97 -0.34 0.34 6.12
CA ASN A 97 -0.66 -0.31 4.84
C ASN A 97 -1.90 -1.21 4.87
N ILE A 98 -2.54 -1.39 6.03
CA ILE A 98 -3.67 -2.33 6.18
C ILE A 98 -4.91 -1.96 5.36
N ASP A 99 -5.05 -0.70 4.97
CA ASP A 99 -6.12 -0.24 4.07
C ASP A 99 -5.98 -0.78 2.64
N ASN A 100 -4.83 -1.37 2.31
CA ASN A 100 -4.64 -2.06 1.05
C ASN A 100 -5.27 -3.46 1.10
N ASP A 101 -5.70 -3.94 -0.07
CA ASP A 101 -6.16 -5.32 -0.22
C ASP A 101 -5.05 -6.30 0.23
N PRO A 102 -5.32 -7.19 1.20
CA PRO A 102 -4.32 -8.15 1.71
C PRO A 102 -3.67 -8.97 0.60
N THR A 103 -4.43 -9.39 -0.40
CA THR A 103 -3.93 -10.16 -1.54
C THR A 103 -2.84 -9.38 -2.31
N LYS A 104 -3.04 -8.08 -2.47
CA LYS A 104 -2.05 -7.21 -3.14
C LYS A 104 -0.80 -7.00 -2.29
N ILE A 105 -0.95 -6.95 -0.97
CA ILE A 105 0.19 -6.84 -0.05
C ILE A 105 1.03 -8.11 -0.12
N PHE A 106 0.43 -9.29 0.02
CA PHE A 106 1.13 -10.57 -0.10
C PHE A 106 1.82 -10.71 -1.47
N ARG A 107 1.16 -10.31 -2.55
CA ARG A 107 1.75 -10.33 -3.89
C ARG A 107 2.98 -9.42 -4.00
N LYS A 108 2.91 -8.20 -3.46
CA LYS A 108 4.06 -7.28 -3.45
C LYS A 108 5.23 -7.83 -2.65
N ILE A 109 4.98 -8.43 -1.49
CA ILE A 109 6.01 -9.06 -0.67
C ILE A 109 6.67 -10.18 -1.48
N TYR A 110 5.87 -11.06 -2.09
CA TYR A 110 6.36 -12.16 -2.93
C TYR A 110 7.23 -11.66 -4.10
N ASP A 111 6.78 -10.65 -4.84
CA ASP A 111 7.51 -10.11 -6.00
C ASP A 111 8.88 -9.50 -5.61
N ASN A 112 9.05 -9.09 -4.35
CA ASN A 112 10.28 -8.49 -3.84
C ASN A 112 11.20 -9.46 -3.06
N LEU A 113 10.80 -10.72 -2.85
CA LEU A 113 11.59 -11.68 -2.07
C LEU A 113 13.01 -11.86 -2.62
N TYR A 114 13.15 -12.00 -3.94
CA TYR A 114 14.44 -12.19 -4.59
C TYR A 114 15.40 -11.00 -4.43
N THR A 115 14.86 -9.82 -4.24
CA THR A 115 15.65 -8.60 -4.04
C THR A 115 16.25 -8.54 -2.65
N TYR A 116 15.50 -8.94 -1.62
CA TYR A 116 15.83 -8.69 -0.23
C TYR A 116 16.25 -9.91 0.57
N LEU A 117 15.84 -11.11 0.17
CA LEU A 117 16.16 -12.35 0.89
C LEU A 117 17.36 -13.08 0.30
N ASP A 118 18.06 -13.80 1.17
CA ASP A 118 19.03 -14.81 0.74
C ASP A 118 18.32 -15.91 -0.07
N PRO A 119 18.85 -16.31 -1.25
CA PRO A 119 18.22 -17.31 -2.11
C PRO A 119 17.86 -18.63 -1.41
N ASN A 120 18.63 -19.04 -0.42
CA ASN A 120 18.41 -20.29 0.32
C ASN A 120 17.15 -20.24 1.21
N THR A 121 16.71 -19.04 1.60
CA THR A 121 15.55 -18.84 2.49
C THR A 121 14.27 -18.46 1.75
N ILE A 122 14.35 -18.17 0.46
CA ILE A 122 13.17 -17.82 -0.37
C ILE A 122 12.11 -18.92 -0.36
N PRO A 123 12.43 -20.22 -0.51
CA PRO A 123 11.40 -21.27 -0.45
C PRO A 123 10.61 -21.26 0.86
N ALA A 124 11.28 -21.05 1.99
CA ALA A 124 10.62 -20.93 3.29
C ALA A 124 9.65 -19.71 3.33
N ALA A 125 10.10 -18.57 2.83
CA ALA A 125 9.27 -17.37 2.75
C ALA A 125 8.03 -17.57 1.86
N VAL A 126 8.16 -18.27 0.74
CA VAL A 126 7.04 -18.60 -0.16
C VAL A 126 5.99 -19.47 0.55
N ILE A 127 6.42 -20.48 1.30
CA ILE A 127 5.52 -21.35 2.08
C ILE A 127 4.77 -20.51 3.13
N ILE A 128 5.47 -19.66 3.86
CA ILE A 128 4.88 -18.78 4.87
C ILE A 128 3.83 -17.86 4.24
N ILE A 129 4.18 -17.18 3.16
CA ILE A 129 3.25 -16.27 2.45
C ILE A 129 2.02 -17.01 1.96
N GLY A 130 2.19 -18.19 1.36
CA GLY A 130 1.08 -19.02 0.87
C GLY A 130 0.12 -19.43 1.98
N GLU A 131 0.64 -19.81 3.15
CA GLU A 131 -0.17 -20.17 4.31
C GLU A 131 -0.97 -18.98 4.86
N TYR A 132 -0.33 -17.83 5.04
CA TYR A 132 -1.02 -16.64 5.55
C TYR A 132 -1.96 -16.01 4.52
N GLN A 133 -1.66 -16.11 3.24
CA GLN A 133 -2.58 -15.71 2.19
C GLN A 133 -3.85 -16.57 2.20
N TYR A 134 -3.73 -17.88 2.39
CA TYR A 134 -4.87 -18.77 2.57
C TYR A 134 -5.67 -18.39 3.83
N LYS A 135 -5.00 -18.18 4.96
CA LYS A 135 -5.65 -17.76 6.22
C LYS A 135 -6.38 -16.42 6.06
N SER A 136 -5.92 -15.52 5.21
CA SER A 136 -6.54 -14.20 5.02
C SER A 136 -8.00 -14.24 4.58
N ALA A 137 -8.45 -15.35 3.99
CA ALA A 137 -9.85 -15.56 3.62
C ALA A 137 -10.77 -15.82 4.83
N PHE A 138 -10.21 -16.23 5.97
CA PHE A 138 -10.97 -16.72 7.13
C PHE A 138 -10.72 -15.95 8.41
N VAL A 139 -9.67 -15.14 8.48
CA VAL A 139 -9.32 -14.41 9.71
C VAL A 139 -10.25 -13.22 9.93
N ALA A 140 -10.58 -12.98 11.19
CA ALA A 140 -11.36 -11.81 11.59
C ALA A 140 -10.55 -10.51 11.52
N ASP A 141 -9.24 -10.57 11.74
CA ASP A 141 -8.35 -9.42 11.78
C ASP A 141 -7.17 -9.61 10.82
N GLN A 142 -7.16 -8.81 9.76
CA GLN A 142 -6.12 -8.85 8.73
C GLN A 142 -4.79 -8.24 9.21
N GLU A 143 -4.84 -7.28 10.13
CA GLU A 143 -3.63 -6.68 10.72
C GLU A 143 -2.82 -7.75 11.46
N ILE A 144 -3.47 -8.51 12.32
CA ILE A 144 -2.83 -9.59 13.08
C ILE A 144 -2.28 -10.66 12.14
N ASN A 145 -3.05 -11.05 11.13
CA ASN A 145 -2.63 -12.06 10.17
C ASN A 145 -1.39 -11.63 9.36
N LEU A 146 -1.37 -10.41 8.85
CA LEU A 146 -0.24 -9.88 8.09
C LEU A 146 0.99 -9.71 8.99
N LEU A 147 0.79 -9.18 10.20
CA LEU A 147 1.88 -9.01 11.16
C LEU A 147 2.50 -10.36 11.58
N ALA A 148 1.68 -11.37 11.79
CA ALA A 148 2.14 -12.72 12.09
C ALA A 148 2.97 -13.31 10.94
N CYS A 149 2.52 -13.12 9.69
CA CYS A 149 3.28 -13.52 8.49
C CYS A 149 4.67 -12.87 8.45
N LEU A 150 4.73 -11.56 8.61
CA LEU A 150 5.99 -10.81 8.59
C LEU A 150 6.91 -11.18 9.76
N THR A 151 6.36 -11.45 10.94
CA THR A 151 7.13 -11.89 12.11
C THR A 151 7.73 -13.27 11.87
N GLU A 152 7.01 -14.18 11.24
CA GLU A 152 7.52 -15.50 10.91
C GLU A 152 8.61 -15.43 9.84
N ILE A 153 8.44 -14.61 8.79
CA ILE A 153 9.50 -14.34 7.81
C ILE A 153 10.74 -13.75 8.49
N MET A 154 10.57 -12.79 9.40
CA MET A 154 11.65 -12.16 10.15
C MET A 154 12.45 -13.16 11.01
N SER A 155 11.77 -14.18 11.54
CA SER A 155 12.41 -15.19 12.39
C SER A 155 13.08 -16.32 11.62
N GLN A 156 12.52 -16.74 10.50
CA GLN A 156 12.95 -17.92 9.75
C GLN A 156 13.80 -17.61 8.51
N CYS A 157 13.72 -16.39 7.98
CA CYS A 157 14.42 -16.00 6.76
C CYS A 157 15.66 -15.14 7.05
N GLN A 158 16.64 -15.24 6.14
CA GLN A 158 17.84 -14.42 6.16
C GLN A 158 17.73 -13.34 5.08
N PHE A 159 18.09 -12.13 5.45
CA PHE A 159 18.08 -10.95 4.56
C PHE A 159 19.50 -10.64 4.08
N LYS A 160 19.58 -10.22 2.81
CA LYS A 160 20.86 -9.79 2.20
C LYS A 160 21.45 -8.57 2.87
#